data_3ad68fcf11e2f35f9a6dc69b30b4cd66
#
_entry.id   3ad68fcf11e2f35f9a6dc69b30b4cd66
#
_cell.length_a   1.000
_cell.length_b   1.000
_cell.length_c   1.000
_cell.angle_alpha   90.00
_cell.angle_beta   90.00
_cell.angle_gamma   90.00
#
_symmetry.space_group_name_H-M   'P 1'
#
loop_
_entity.id
_entity.type
_entity.pdbx_description
1 polymer ?
#
loop_
_entity_poly.entity_id
_entity_poly.type
_entity_poly.pdbx_seq_one_letter_code
_entity_poly.pdbx_strand_id
1 'polypeptide(L)'
;MLTVFSDLHCPWAYVFSIRLRRARTAVGEPPVAWRCWPLELVNERGTPWETLSQEIPVLTQLEPDHFAPPRRETWPSTLMPAMEALKVAGELGGPDAADRFDELARRAFFLDRRDLSIRPTLADLAAEAGLDRAKFLDAFDGGGHRRSVIADWQEGRRRGVQGSPHVFLPDGSGVFNPGIGDIDWVRGIPVPHDVDEGAVAKLLDQAAPPRASSA
;
A
#
# COMPACT_ATOMS: atom_id res chain seq x y z
N MET A 1 0.44 10.59 13.74
CA MET A 1 0.93 9.85 12.56
C MET A 1 -0.10 8.80 12.17
N LEU A 2 -0.48 8.72 10.89
CA LEU A 2 -1.35 7.66 10.38
C LEU A 2 -0.61 6.32 10.35
N THR A 3 -1.32 5.23 10.68
CA THR A 3 -0.83 3.86 10.47
C THR A 3 -1.69 3.18 9.42
N VAL A 4 -1.09 2.73 8.33
CA VAL A 4 -1.79 2.14 7.19
C VAL A 4 -1.40 0.68 7.04
N PHE A 5 -2.34 -0.22 7.26
CA PHE A 5 -2.20 -1.64 6.94
C PHE A 5 -2.62 -1.87 5.50
N SER A 6 -1.72 -2.37 4.68
CA SER A 6 -2.02 -2.60 3.27
C SER A 6 -1.18 -3.70 2.64
N ASP A 7 -1.72 -4.27 1.58
CA ASP A 7 -1.01 -5.13 0.64
C ASP A 7 -0.53 -4.30 -0.56
N LEU A 8 0.69 -4.53 -1.01
CA LEU A 8 1.23 -3.89 -2.21
C LEU A 8 0.52 -4.32 -3.50
N HIS A 9 -0.15 -5.48 -3.46
CA HIS A 9 -0.91 -6.06 -4.56
C HIS A 9 -2.40 -5.68 -4.55
N CYS A 10 -2.83 -4.94 -3.53
CA CYS A 10 -4.22 -4.50 -3.43
C CYS A 10 -4.43 -3.22 -4.26
N PRO A 11 -5.24 -3.25 -5.33
CA PRO A 11 -5.45 -2.10 -6.19
C PRO A 11 -6.28 -1.00 -5.47
N TRP A 12 -7.18 -1.36 -4.56
CA TRP A 12 -7.90 -0.41 -3.71
C TRP A 12 -6.97 0.35 -2.78
N ALA A 13 -5.95 -0.35 -2.21
CA ALA A 13 -4.91 0.31 -1.43
C ALA A 13 -4.01 1.20 -2.29
N TYR A 14 -3.86 0.90 -3.58
CA TYR A 14 -3.15 1.79 -4.49
C TYR A 14 -3.93 3.07 -4.76
N VAL A 15 -5.23 3.00 -5.06
CA VAL A 15 -6.11 4.19 -5.16
C VAL A 15 -6.02 5.04 -3.90
N PHE A 16 -6.17 4.41 -2.72
CA PHE A 16 -6.01 5.10 -1.45
C PHE A 16 -4.64 5.79 -1.33
N SER A 17 -3.54 5.11 -1.68
CA SER A 17 -2.17 5.64 -1.54
C SER A 17 -1.93 6.86 -2.46
N ILE A 18 -2.49 6.86 -3.67
CA ILE A 18 -2.45 7.98 -4.61
C ILE A 18 -3.16 9.20 -3.99
N ARG A 19 -4.38 9.00 -3.52
CA ARG A 19 -5.18 10.06 -2.88
C ARG A 19 -4.53 10.58 -1.62
N LEU A 20 -3.94 9.69 -0.81
CA LEU A 20 -3.22 10.07 0.40
C LEU A 20 -2.02 10.96 0.09
N ARG A 21 -1.18 10.61 -0.88
CA ARG A 21 -0.02 11.42 -1.28
C ARG A 21 -0.45 12.77 -1.82
N ARG A 22 -1.47 12.81 -2.68
CA ARG A 22 -2.06 14.05 -3.20
C ARG A 22 -2.56 14.96 -2.07
N ALA A 23 -3.26 14.41 -1.09
CA ALA A 23 -3.79 15.17 0.04
C ALA A 23 -2.66 15.62 1.00
N ARG A 24 -1.64 14.79 1.24
CA ARG A 24 -0.49 15.11 2.10
C ARG A 24 0.33 16.29 1.59
N THR A 25 0.51 16.40 0.27
CA THR A 25 1.24 17.53 -0.35
C THR A 25 0.64 18.87 0.04
N ALA A 26 -0.69 18.94 0.23
CA ALA A 26 -1.37 20.17 0.62
C ALA A 26 -1.17 20.57 2.11
N VAL A 27 -0.76 19.63 2.98
CA VAL A 27 -0.66 19.83 4.43
C VAL A 27 0.75 19.61 5.02
N GLY A 28 1.80 19.62 4.15
CA GLY A 28 3.19 19.52 4.59
C GLY A 28 3.69 18.10 4.81
N GLU A 29 3.10 17.12 4.11
CA GLU A 29 3.55 15.73 4.00
C GLU A 29 3.78 15.00 5.36
N PRO A 30 2.77 14.96 6.24
CA PRO A 30 2.93 14.26 7.52
C PRO A 30 3.32 12.80 7.31
N PRO A 31 4.22 12.24 8.15
CA PRO A 31 4.71 10.88 7.97
C PRO A 31 3.61 9.84 8.13
N VAL A 32 3.73 8.75 7.37
CA VAL A 32 2.83 7.60 7.37
C VAL A 32 3.61 6.35 7.79
N ALA A 33 3.06 5.57 8.70
CA ALA A 33 3.59 4.27 9.06
C ALA A 33 2.93 3.18 8.20
N TRP A 34 3.62 2.71 7.18
CA TRP A 34 3.17 1.59 6.37
C TRP A 34 3.39 0.27 7.10
N ARG A 35 2.32 -0.53 7.23
CA ARG A 35 2.29 -1.85 7.83
C ARG A 35 1.85 -2.88 6.80
N CYS A 36 2.54 -4.00 6.77
CA CYS A 36 2.22 -5.07 5.84
C CYS A 36 0.96 -5.83 6.28
N TRP A 37 0.01 -5.95 5.34
CA TRP A 37 -1.18 -6.78 5.49
C TRP A 37 -1.28 -7.76 4.33
N PRO A 38 -0.47 -8.84 4.33
CA PRO A 38 -0.39 -9.76 3.20
C PRO A 38 -1.72 -10.45 2.93
N LEU A 39 -2.38 -10.09 1.83
CA LEU A 39 -3.65 -10.71 1.43
C LEU A 39 -3.47 -12.20 1.12
N GLU A 40 -2.28 -12.63 0.70
CA GLU A 40 -1.98 -14.04 0.49
C GLU A 40 -2.06 -14.87 1.79
N LEU A 41 -1.78 -14.27 2.95
CA LEU A 41 -1.96 -14.91 4.25
C LEU A 41 -3.41 -14.84 4.74
N VAL A 42 -4.12 -13.77 4.39
CA VAL A 42 -5.54 -13.58 4.74
C VAL A 42 -6.43 -14.54 3.95
N ASN A 43 -6.14 -14.68 2.65
CA ASN A 43 -6.93 -15.47 1.71
C ASN A 43 -6.39 -16.90 1.54
N GLU A 44 -5.28 -17.25 2.24
CA GLU A 44 -4.58 -18.54 2.15
C GLU A 44 -4.13 -18.91 0.71
N ARG A 45 -4.01 -17.90 -0.14
CA ARG A 45 -3.56 -18.00 -1.54
C ARG A 45 -3.10 -16.64 -2.06
N GLY A 46 -2.20 -16.65 -3.04
CA GLY A 46 -1.87 -15.46 -3.81
C GLY A 46 -3.10 -14.90 -4.55
N THR A 47 -3.12 -13.60 -4.78
CA THR A 47 -4.22 -12.95 -5.52
C THR A 47 -4.26 -13.48 -6.95
N PRO A 48 -5.38 -14.05 -7.42
CA PRO A 48 -5.49 -14.54 -8.78
C PRO A 48 -5.41 -13.40 -9.80
N TRP A 49 -4.77 -13.66 -10.93
CA TRP A 49 -4.70 -12.69 -12.04
C TRP A 49 -6.09 -12.26 -12.50
N GLU A 50 -7.03 -13.19 -12.53
CA GLU A 50 -8.43 -12.96 -12.91
C GLU A 50 -9.10 -11.90 -12.06
N THR A 51 -8.85 -11.89 -10.74
CA THR A 51 -9.41 -10.91 -9.81
C THR A 51 -8.98 -9.49 -10.19
N LEU A 52 -7.67 -9.26 -10.34
CA LEU A 52 -7.18 -7.92 -10.70
C LEU A 52 -7.57 -7.51 -12.12
N SER A 53 -7.66 -8.46 -13.05
CA SER A 53 -8.12 -8.15 -14.42
C SER A 53 -9.56 -7.67 -14.48
N GLN A 54 -10.38 -8.01 -13.48
CA GLN A 54 -11.75 -7.53 -13.31
C GLN A 54 -11.80 -6.19 -12.55
N GLU A 55 -10.93 -5.99 -11.57
CA GLU A 55 -10.90 -4.77 -10.74
C GLU A 55 -10.25 -3.58 -11.47
N ILE A 56 -9.14 -3.78 -12.15
CA ILE A 56 -8.35 -2.70 -12.77
C ILE A 56 -9.14 -1.81 -13.73
N PRO A 57 -10.02 -2.32 -14.61
CA PRO A 57 -10.83 -1.45 -15.48
C PRO A 57 -11.73 -0.46 -14.71
N VAL A 58 -12.25 -0.87 -13.56
CA VAL A 58 -13.07 -0.01 -12.68
C VAL A 58 -12.19 1.04 -12.01
N LEU A 59 -11.05 0.62 -11.47
CA LEU A 59 -10.12 1.50 -10.76
C LEU A 59 -9.42 2.51 -11.69
N THR A 60 -9.22 2.13 -12.96
CA THR A 60 -8.75 3.07 -14.01
C THR A 60 -9.73 4.23 -14.22
N GLN A 61 -11.02 4.06 -13.95
CA GLN A 61 -11.98 5.17 -14.01
C GLN A 61 -11.85 6.11 -12.81
N LEU A 62 -11.39 5.60 -11.67
CA LEU A 62 -11.14 6.39 -10.46
C LEU A 62 -9.80 7.15 -10.52
N GLU A 63 -8.75 6.51 -11.07
CA GLU A 63 -7.40 7.06 -11.18
C GLU A 63 -6.80 6.67 -12.56
N PRO A 64 -7.15 7.42 -13.65
CA PRO A 64 -6.88 6.99 -15.04
C PRO A 64 -5.41 6.76 -15.38
N ASP A 65 -4.49 7.58 -14.83
CA ASP A 65 -3.08 7.58 -15.21
C ASP A 65 -2.23 6.59 -14.37
N HIS A 66 -2.87 5.77 -13.52
CA HIS A 66 -2.17 4.95 -12.54
C HIS A 66 -2.25 3.45 -12.80
N PHE A 67 -3.05 3.01 -13.76
CA PHE A 67 -3.27 1.59 -14.03
C PHE A 67 -3.02 1.23 -15.49
N ALA A 68 -2.43 0.05 -15.69
CA ALA A 68 -2.35 -0.61 -16.99
C ALA A 68 -2.93 -2.03 -16.90
N PRO A 69 -3.47 -2.59 -18.00
CA PRO A 69 -3.99 -3.95 -17.98
C PRO A 69 -2.94 -4.95 -17.49
N PRO A 70 -3.27 -5.86 -16.54
CA PRO A 70 -2.29 -6.77 -15.95
C PRO A 70 -1.83 -7.81 -16.98
N ARG A 71 -0.55 -8.22 -16.88
CA ARG A 71 0.05 -9.26 -17.72
C ARG A 71 0.22 -10.56 -16.95
N ARG A 72 -0.15 -11.68 -17.56
CA ARG A 72 0.07 -13.01 -16.95
C ARG A 72 1.55 -13.36 -16.84
N GLU A 73 2.35 -12.95 -17.82
CA GLU A 73 3.76 -13.30 -17.95
C GLU A 73 4.61 -12.70 -16.79
N THR A 74 4.15 -11.59 -16.22
CA THR A 74 4.82 -10.91 -15.11
C THR A 74 4.02 -11.01 -13.82
N TRP A 75 3.09 -11.97 -13.72
CA TRP A 75 2.25 -12.13 -12.54
C TRP A 75 3.02 -12.81 -11.41
N PRO A 76 3.23 -12.14 -10.26
CA PRO A 76 3.98 -12.71 -9.16
C PRO A 76 3.20 -13.84 -8.48
N SER A 77 3.91 -14.90 -8.09
CA SER A 77 3.34 -15.99 -7.30
C SER A 77 3.12 -15.61 -5.83
N THR A 78 3.87 -14.63 -5.35
CA THR A 78 3.83 -14.10 -3.98
C THR A 78 4.33 -12.67 -3.95
N LEU A 79 3.83 -11.84 -3.04
CA LEU A 79 4.35 -10.49 -2.76
C LEU A 79 5.13 -10.41 -1.44
N MET A 80 5.37 -11.52 -0.77
CA MET A 80 6.18 -11.53 0.44
C MET A 80 7.55 -10.87 0.24
N PRO A 81 8.30 -11.12 -0.86
CA PRO A 81 9.56 -10.42 -1.12
C PRO A 81 9.42 -8.90 -1.22
N ALA A 82 8.35 -8.40 -1.86
CA ALA A 82 8.11 -6.96 -1.96
C ALA A 82 7.80 -6.32 -0.59
N MET A 83 7.05 -7.02 0.26
CA MET A 83 6.78 -6.57 1.63
C MET A 83 8.02 -6.62 2.52
N GLU A 84 8.87 -7.62 2.36
CA GLU A 84 10.18 -7.69 3.01
C GLU A 84 11.06 -6.52 2.56
N ALA A 85 11.07 -6.20 1.26
CA ALA A 85 11.79 -5.05 0.70
C ALA A 85 11.30 -3.71 1.28
N LEU A 86 9.99 -3.54 1.49
CA LEU A 86 9.43 -2.38 2.17
C LEU A 86 9.97 -2.24 3.60
N LYS A 87 10.12 -3.36 4.33
CA LYS A 87 10.73 -3.36 5.67
C LYS A 87 12.21 -2.98 5.63
N VAL A 88 12.96 -3.50 4.68
CA VAL A 88 14.37 -3.11 4.45
C VAL A 88 14.47 -1.62 4.15
N ALA A 89 13.61 -1.10 3.29
CA ALA A 89 13.60 0.33 2.97
C ALA A 89 13.37 1.20 4.22
N GLY A 90 12.44 0.80 5.07
CA GLY A 90 12.19 1.48 6.34
C GLY A 90 13.32 1.37 7.35
N GLU A 91 14.03 0.24 7.40
CA GLU A 91 15.20 0.05 8.26
C GLU A 91 16.38 0.92 7.82
N LEU A 92 16.65 0.97 6.52
CA LEU A 92 17.81 1.68 5.99
C LEU A 92 17.63 3.20 5.88
N GLY A 93 16.43 3.66 5.59
CA GLY A 93 16.17 5.07 5.29
C GLY A 93 14.99 5.69 6.04
N GLY A 94 14.42 4.98 7.03
CA GLY A 94 13.31 5.49 7.84
C GLY A 94 11.96 5.53 7.12
N PRO A 95 10.98 6.20 7.73
CA PRO A 95 9.60 6.25 7.22
C PRO A 95 9.49 6.84 5.81
N ASP A 96 10.29 7.85 5.49
CA ASP A 96 10.25 8.52 4.19
C ASP A 96 10.75 7.60 3.07
N ALA A 97 11.79 6.80 3.32
CA ALA A 97 12.28 5.82 2.37
C ALA A 97 11.27 4.67 2.18
N ALA A 98 10.61 4.24 3.27
CA ALA A 98 9.54 3.25 3.17
C ALA A 98 8.35 3.78 2.36
N ASP A 99 7.94 5.04 2.57
CA ASP A 99 6.85 5.67 1.81
C ASP A 99 7.21 5.82 0.33
N ARG A 100 8.44 6.23 0.05
CA ARG A 100 8.94 6.33 -1.33
C ARG A 100 9.01 4.97 -2.00
N PHE A 101 9.48 3.95 -1.30
CA PHE A 101 9.51 2.57 -1.82
C PHE A 101 8.10 2.04 -2.08
N ASP A 102 7.14 2.25 -1.16
CA ASP A 102 5.74 1.86 -1.33
C ASP A 102 5.13 2.48 -2.61
N GLU A 103 5.36 3.78 -2.83
CA GLU A 103 4.91 4.49 -4.03
C GLU A 103 5.45 3.83 -5.31
N LEU A 104 6.79 3.67 -5.36
CA LEU A 104 7.46 3.12 -6.53
C LEU A 104 7.09 1.66 -6.78
N ALA A 105 6.93 0.85 -5.73
CA ALA A 105 6.54 -0.55 -5.85
C ALA A 105 5.12 -0.68 -6.43
N ARG A 106 4.16 0.11 -5.93
CA ARG A 106 2.79 0.09 -6.47
C ARG A 106 2.75 0.54 -7.90
N ARG A 107 3.43 1.64 -8.25
CA ARG A 107 3.52 2.13 -9.62
C ARG A 107 4.17 1.07 -10.54
N ALA A 108 5.28 0.49 -10.11
CA ALA A 108 5.97 -0.54 -10.87
C ALA A 108 5.07 -1.74 -11.19
N PHE A 109 4.24 -2.14 -10.21
CA PHE A 109 3.31 -3.24 -10.40
C PHE A 109 2.09 -2.86 -11.27
N PHE A 110 1.35 -1.82 -10.87
CA PHE A 110 0.06 -1.49 -11.48
C PHE A 110 0.16 -0.75 -12.81
N LEU A 111 1.20 0.05 -13.02
CA LEU A 111 1.38 0.82 -14.24
C LEU A 111 2.46 0.23 -15.14
N ASP A 112 3.65 -0.02 -14.60
CA ASP A 112 4.80 -0.47 -15.37
C ASP A 112 4.80 -1.99 -15.60
N ARG A 113 3.94 -2.74 -14.88
CA ARG A 113 3.73 -4.20 -14.98
C ARG A 113 4.99 -4.99 -14.68
N ARG A 114 5.80 -4.52 -13.72
CA ARG A 114 7.01 -5.20 -13.24
C ARG A 114 6.63 -6.26 -12.21
N ASP A 115 7.33 -7.38 -12.27
CA ASP A 115 7.18 -8.46 -11.27
C ASP A 115 7.91 -8.08 -9.98
N LEU A 116 7.17 -7.90 -8.90
CA LEU A 116 7.68 -7.55 -7.57
C LEU A 116 8.15 -8.76 -6.76
N SER A 117 8.06 -9.97 -7.28
CA SER A 117 8.66 -11.15 -6.66
C SER A 117 10.16 -11.30 -7.00
N ILE A 118 10.65 -10.51 -7.97
CA ILE A 118 12.00 -10.63 -8.52
C ILE A 118 12.96 -9.71 -7.78
N ARG A 119 13.98 -10.30 -7.14
CA ARG A 119 15.01 -9.62 -6.35
C ARG A 119 15.70 -8.43 -7.09
N PRO A 120 16.14 -8.53 -8.35
CA PRO A 120 16.68 -7.39 -9.09
C PRO A 120 15.67 -6.22 -9.19
N THR A 121 14.38 -6.50 -9.46
CA THR A 121 13.33 -5.48 -9.52
C THR A 121 13.25 -4.73 -8.20
N LEU A 122 13.25 -5.42 -7.07
CA LEU A 122 13.18 -4.80 -5.74
C LEU A 122 14.41 -3.95 -5.43
N ALA A 123 15.59 -4.41 -5.82
CA ALA A 123 16.84 -3.66 -5.65
C ALA A 123 16.89 -2.38 -6.50
N ASP A 124 16.35 -2.43 -7.72
CA ASP A 124 16.26 -1.26 -8.59
C ASP A 124 15.27 -0.23 -8.02
N LEU A 125 14.10 -0.69 -7.51
CA LEU A 125 13.12 0.17 -6.84
C LEU A 125 13.69 0.80 -5.56
N ALA A 126 14.50 0.07 -4.80
CA ALA A 126 15.18 0.62 -3.64
C ALA A 126 16.19 1.73 -4.01
N ALA A 127 16.93 1.54 -5.10
CA ALA A 127 17.82 2.58 -5.63
C ALA A 127 17.02 3.80 -6.14
N GLU A 128 15.92 3.59 -6.84
CA GLU A 128 14.99 4.65 -7.25
C GLU A 128 14.39 5.40 -6.05
N ALA A 129 14.22 4.72 -4.91
CA ALA A 129 13.79 5.32 -3.64
C ALA A 129 14.92 6.09 -2.92
N GLY A 130 16.14 6.13 -3.48
CA GLY A 130 17.28 6.84 -2.92
C GLY A 130 18.15 6.02 -1.96
N LEU A 131 17.93 4.70 -1.88
CA LEU A 131 18.73 3.81 -1.04
C LEU A 131 19.97 3.31 -1.79
N ASP A 132 21.04 3.04 -1.03
CA ASP A 132 22.21 2.36 -1.59
C ASP A 132 21.85 0.92 -1.97
N ARG A 133 21.99 0.59 -3.26
CA ARG A 133 21.60 -0.70 -3.82
C ARG A 133 22.33 -1.88 -3.19
N ALA A 134 23.62 -1.72 -2.88
CA ALA A 134 24.43 -2.79 -2.29
C ALA A 134 24.00 -3.05 -0.84
N LYS A 135 23.85 -1.99 -0.04
CA LYS A 135 23.35 -2.10 1.35
C LYS A 135 21.94 -2.68 1.39
N PHE A 136 21.08 -2.27 0.46
CA PHE A 136 19.75 -2.85 0.36
C PHE A 136 19.81 -4.36 0.10
N LEU A 137 20.62 -4.81 -0.85
CA LEU A 137 20.78 -6.23 -1.16
C LEU A 137 21.35 -7.01 0.02
N ASP A 138 22.38 -6.47 0.70
CA ASP A 138 22.97 -7.11 1.88
C ASP A 138 21.93 -7.28 3.00
N ALA A 139 21.11 -6.26 3.28
CA ALA A 139 20.07 -6.32 4.28
C ALA A 139 18.93 -7.27 3.87
N PHE A 140 18.51 -7.21 2.61
CA PHE A 140 17.44 -8.04 2.06
C PHE A 140 17.83 -9.54 2.08
N ASP A 141 19.04 -9.87 1.65
CA ASP A 141 19.56 -11.25 1.63
C ASP A 141 19.94 -11.75 3.02
N GLY A 142 20.31 -10.85 3.94
CA GLY A 142 20.56 -11.19 5.34
C GLY A 142 19.35 -11.77 6.08
N GLY A 143 18.17 -11.57 5.54
CA GLY A 143 16.91 -12.13 6.03
C GLY A 143 16.41 -11.48 7.33
N GLY A 144 15.37 -12.05 7.90
CA GLY A 144 14.74 -11.52 9.12
C GLY A 144 13.52 -10.64 8.86
N HIS A 145 13.44 -9.98 7.73
CA HIS A 145 12.37 -9.04 7.39
C HIS A 145 11.01 -9.73 7.21
N ARG A 146 11.00 -11.01 6.81
CA ARG A 146 9.78 -11.83 6.83
C ARG A 146 9.12 -11.89 8.20
N ARG A 147 9.92 -11.97 9.27
CA ARG A 147 9.37 -11.91 10.64
C ARG A 147 8.71 -10.58 10.94
N SER A 148 9.27 -9.48 10.44
CA SER A 148 8.67 -8.15 10.58
C SER A 148 7.36 -8.03 9.80
N VAL A 149 7.26 -8.62 8.60
CA VAL A 149 6.01 -8.69 7.84
C VAL A 149 4.95 -9.51 8.62
N ILE A 150 5.33 -10.66 9.14
CA ILE A 150 4.42 -11.51 9.95
C ILE A 150 4.02 -10.79 11.25
N ALA A 151 4.92 -10.05 11.88
CA ALA A 151 4.60 -9.27 13.08
C ALA A 151 3.57 -8.17 12.79
N ASP A 152 3.68 -7.46 11.67
CA ASP A 152 2.67 -6.50 11.23
C ASP A 152 1.30 -7.19 11.00
N TRP A 153 1.28 -8.32 10.31
CA TRP A 153 0.06 -9.07 10.07
C TRP A 153 -0.60 -9.52 11.38
N GLN A 154 0.19 -10.02 12.35
CA GLN A 154 -0.31 -10.39 13.66
C GLN A 154 -0.83 -9.17 14.44
N GLU A 155 -0.15 -8.04 14.37
CA GLU A 155 -0.61 -6.77 14.95
C GLU A 155 -1.95 -6.36 14.32
N GLY A 156 -2.04 -6.38 12.99
CA GLY A 156 -3.28 -6.05 12.28
C GLY A 156 -4.45 -6.93 12.71
N ARG A 157 -4.23 -8.23 12.87
CA ARG A 157 -5.26 -9.14 13.40
C ARG A 157 -5.72 -8.76 14.80
N ARG A 158 -4.79 -8.42 15.70
CA ARG A 158 -5.13 -7.97 17.08
C ARG A 158 -5.89 -6.65 17.09
N ARG A 159 -5.60 -5.76 16.14
CA ARG A 159 -6.25 -4.45 16.00
C ARG A 159 -7.57 -4.50 15.23
N GLY A 160 -7.97 -5.65 14.70
CA GLY A 160 -9.21 -5.81 13.95
C GLY A 160 -9.15 -5.22 12.52
N VAL A 161 -7.98 -5.29 11.87
CA VAL A 161 -7.85 -4.93 10.44
C VAL A 161 -8.82 -5.77 9.61
N GLN A 162 -9.69 -5.10 8.87
CA GLN A 162 -10.75 -5.72 8.08
C GLN A 162 -10.32 -6.08 6.66
N GLY A 163 -9.29 -5.40 6.14
CA GLY A 163 -8.78 -5.62 4.79
C GLY A 163 -7.69 -4.62 4.40
N SER A 164 -7.50 -4.41 3.12
CA SER A 164 -6.48 -3.53 2.55
C SER A 164 -7.12 -2.50 1.61
N PRO A 165 -6.97 -1.19 1.86
CA PRO A 165 -6.27 -0.55 3.00
C PRO A 165 -7.12 -0.49 4.27
N HIS A 166 -6.49 -0.51 5.45
CA HIS A 166 -7.11 -0.15 6.71
C HIS A 166 -6.24 0.89 7.42
N VAL A 167 -6.80 2.02 7.76
CA VAL A 167 -6.11 3.18 8.31
C VAL A 167 -6.47 3.37 9.76
N PHE A 168 -5.46 3.53 10.62
CA PHE A 168 -5.65 3.93 12.01
C PHE A 168 -5.18 5.36 12.22
N LEU A 169 -6.03 6.14 12.87
CA LEU A 169 -5.74 7.50 13.33
C LEU A 169 -4.88 7.47 14.60
N PRO A 170 -4.27 8.62 15.01
CA PRO A 170 -3.46 8.70 16.24
C PRO A 170 -4.23 8.37 17.52
N ASP A 171 -5.55 8.56 17.55
CA ASP A 171 -6.43 8.21 18.67
C ASP A 171 -6.78 6.72 18.76
N GLY A 172 -6.34 5.93 17.78
CA GLY A 172 -6.58 4.49 17.68
C GLY A 172 -7.86 4.11 16.92
N SER A 173 -8.67 5.06 16.51
CA SER A 173 -9.83 4.78 15.65
C SER A 173 -9.37 4.28 14.28
N GLY A 174 -10.14 3.35 13.69
CA GLY A 174 -9.81 2.69 12.43
C GLY A 174 -10.86 2.93 11.35
N VAL A 175 -10.43 3.11 10.11
CA VAL A 175 -11.28 3.24 8.93
C VAL A 175 -10.82 2.24 7.86
N PHE A 176 -11.71 1.34 7.46
CA PHE A 176 -11.47 0.42 6.35
C PHE A 176 -11.80 1.11 5.02
N ASN A 177 -10.94 0.94 4.05
CA ASN A 177 -11.09 1.39 2.65
C ASN A 177 -11.61 2.84 2.52
N PRO A 178 -10.90 3.84 3.08
CA PRO A 178 -11.40 5.22 3.14
C PRO A 178 -11.74 5.80 1.77
N GLY A 179 -12.95 6.33 1.64
CA GLY A 179 -13.45 6.96 0.42
C GLY A 179 -14.01 6.00 -0.62
N ILE A 180 -14.07 4.71 -0.29
CA ILE A 180 -14.78 3.71 -1.08
C ILE A 180 -15.84 3.08 -0.17
N GLY A 181 -17.10 3.30 -0.49
CA GLY A 181 -18.21 2.69 0.21
C GLY A 181 -18.35 1.19 -0.06
N ASP A 182 -19.55 0.66 0.11
CA ASP A 182 -19.83 -0.74 -0.19
C ASP A 182 -19.53 -1.08 -1.65
N ILE A 183 -19.06 -2.29 -1.89
CA ILE A 183 -18.73 -2.79 -3.22
C ILE A 183 -19.63 -3.98 -3.53
N ASP A 184 -20.52 -3.82 -4.50
CA ASP A 184 -21.26 -4.93 -5.08
C ASP A 184 -20.43 -5.64 -6.14
N TRP A 185 -20.61 -6.95 -6.25
CA TRP A 185 -19.97 -7.74 -7.29
C TRP A 185 -21.01 -8.19 -8.32
N VAL A 186 -21.00 -7.56 -9.48
CA VAL A 186 -21.90 -7.85 -10.58
C VAL A 186 -21.15 -8.63 -11.66
N ARG A 187 -21.43 -9.92 -11.78
CA ARG A 187 -20.75 -10.83 -12.74
C ARG A 187 -19.21 -10.81 -12.61
N GLY A 188 -18.72 -10.72 -11.38
CA GLY A 188 -17.28 -10.67 -11.09
C GLY A 188 -16.64 -9.30 -11.26
N ILE A 189 -17.39 -8.26 -11.61
CA ILE A 189 -16.92 -6.88 -11.72
C ILE A 189 -17.33 -6.13 -10.45
N PRO A 190 -16.39 -5.48 -9.75
CA PRO A 190 -16.72 -4.68 -8.59
C PRO A 190 -17.41 -3.37 -9.00
N VAL A 191 -18.46 -3.03 -8.31
CA VAL A 191 -19.21 -1.78 -8.49
C VAL A 191 -19.20 -1.04 -7.15
N PRO A 192 -18.28 -0.08 -6.97
CA PRO A 192 -18.24 0.71 -5.74
C PRO A 192 -19.42 1.68 -5.68
N HIS A 193 -20.01 1.79 -4.50
CA HIS A 193 -21.02 2.78 -4.18
C HIS A 193 -20.39 3.91 -3.37
N ASP A 194 -20.97 5.10 -3.44
CA ASP A 194 -20.62 6.25 -2.59
C ASP A 194 -19.11 6.56 -2.53
N VAL A 195 -18.49 6.74 -3.69
CA VAL A 195 -17.09 7.12 -3.78
C VAL A 195 -16.91 8.58 -3.31
N ASP A 196 -16.24 8.76 -2.15
CA ASP A 196 -15.87 10.07 -1.60
C ASP A 196 -14.39 10.35 -1.83
N GLU A 197 -14.07 11.13 -2.86
CA GLU A 197 -12.69 11.54 -3.16
C GLU A 197 -12.05 12.40 -2.05
N GLY A 198 -12.86 13.11 -1.26
CA GLY A 198 -12.42 13.95 -0.15
C GLY A 198 -12.18 13.20 1.16
N ALA A 199 -12.56 11.92 1.27
CA ALA A 199 -12.48 11.16 2.52
C ALA A 199 -11.05 11.09 3.08
N VAL A 200 -10.05 10.96 2.21
CA VAL A 200 -8.65 10.86 2.62
C VAL A 200 -8.12 12.18 3.17
N ALA A 201 -8.52 13.32 2.60
CA ALA A 201 -8.19 14.64 3.12
C ALA A 201 -8.82 14.85 4.51
N LYS A 202 -10.08 14.45 4.69
CA LYS A 202 -10.75 14.49 6.00
C LYS A 202 -10.03 13.66 7.07
N LEU A 203 -9.49 12.49 6.70
CA LEU A 203 -8.66 11.68 7.63
C LEU A 203 -7.37 12.38 8.04
N LEU A 204 -6.72 13.09 7.14
CA LEU A 204 -5.52 13.87 7.46
C LEU A 204 -5.83 15.03 8.42
N ASP A 205 -6.95 15.73 8.22
CA ASP A 205 -7.40 16.79 9.12
C ASP A 205 -7.69 16.24 10.52
N GLN A 206 -8.30 15.07 10.64
CA GLN A 206 -8.54 14.40 11.92
C GLN A 206 -7.25 13.93 12.60
N ALA A 207 -6.24 13.56 11.80
CA ALA A 207 -4.94 13.12 12.31
C ALA A 207 -4.02 14.28 12.72
N ALA A 208 -4.35 15.52 12.31
CA ALA A 208 -3.58 16.70 12.65
C ALA A 208 -3.69 17.00 14.16
N PRO A 209 -2.61 17.46 14.82
CA PRO A 209 -2.72 17.96 16.18
C PRO A 209 -3.69 19.16 16.23
N PRO A 210 -4.43 19.34 17.33
CA PRO A 210 -5.32 20.49 17.47
C PRO A 210 -4.52 21.78 17.23
N ARG A 211 -5.02 22.61 16.32
CA ARG A 211 -4.39 23.93 16.06
C ARG A 211 -4.31 24.68 17.37
N ALA A 212 -3.09 25.09 17.77
CA ALA A 212 -2.94 25.96 18.90
C ALA A 212 -3.82 27.21 18.67
N SER A 213 -4.82 27.39 19.51
CA SER A 213 -5.63 28.63 19.49
C SER A 213 -4.68 29.78 19.72
N SER A 214 -4.48 30.59 18.67
CA SER A 214 -3.80 31.87 18.79
C SER A 214 -4.63 32.72 19.73
N ALA A 215 -4.14 32.83 20.98
CA ALA A 215 -4.66 33.75 21.97
C ALA A 215 -4.22 35.18 21.63
#